data_d221a4e8956c908fbb1f1869a37877ee
#
_entry.id   d221a4e8956c908fbb1f1869a37877ee
#
_cell.length_a   1.000
_cell.length_b   1.000
_cell.length_c   1.000
_cell.angle_alpha   90.00
_cell.angle_beta   90.00
_cell.angle_gamma   90.00
#
_symmetry.space_group_name_H-M   'P 1'
#
loop_
_entity.id
_entity.type
_entity.pdbx_description
1 polymer ?
#
loop_
_entity_poly.entity_id
_entity_poly.type
_entity_poly.pdbx_seq_one_letter_code
_entity_poly.pdbx_strand_id
1 'polypeptide(L)' 'MKVYCVPVGMLQTNCYILACEDTKKAVIVDPGDEGPKIDSLIKNEGLDPILVVNTH' A
#
# COMPACT_ATOMS: atom_id res chain seq x y z
N MET A 1 -4.85 -12.40 6.45
CA MET A 1 -4.22 -11.33 5.63
C MET A 1 -5.27 -10.33 5.18
N LYS A 2 -4.95 -9.07 5.25
CA LYS A 2 -5.85 -8.00 4.79
C LYS A 2 -5.29 -7.36 3.53
N VAL A 3 -6.15 -7.14 2.54
CA VAL A 3 -5.76 -6.52 1.28
C VAL A 3 -6.47 -5.17 1.14
N TYR A 4 -5.69 -4.12 0.93
CA TYR A 4 -6.21 -2.80 0.62
C TYR A 4 -5.98 -2.53 -0.86
N CYS A 5 -6.96 -1.95 -1.53
CA CYS A 5 -6.84 -1.52 -2.91
C CYS A 5 -7.04 -0.02 -2.96
N VAL A 6 -6.03 0.72 -3.41
CA VAL A 6 -6.04 2.18 -3.42
C VAL A 6 -5.83 2.67 -4.85
N PRO A 7 -6.80 3.37 -5.45
CA PRO A 7 -6.60 3.98 -6.77
C PRO A 7 -5.53 5.07 -6.67
N VAL A 8 -4.56 5.06 -7.56
CA VAL A 8 -3.46 6.01 -7.56
C VAL A 8 -3.25 6.61 -8.95
N GLY A 9 -2.87 7.89 -8.96
CA GLY A 9 -2.51 8.60 -10.18
C GLY A 9 -3.69 8.96 -11.08
N MET A 10 -3.40 9.69 -12.15
CA MET A 10 -4.42 10.18 -13.08
C MET A 10 -5.03 9.06 -13.91
N LEU A 11 -4.27 8.01 -14.17
CA LEU A 11 -4.75 6.85 -14.92
C LEU A 11 -5.52 5.87 -14.04
N GLN A 12 -5.66 6.19 -12.76
CA GLN A 12 -6.39 5.37 -11.78
C GLN A 12 -5.95 3.91 -11.78
N THR A 13 -4.65 3.70 -11.85
CA THR A 13 -4.08 2.38 -11.60
C THR A 13 -4.25 2.04 -10.11
N ASN A 14 -4.19 0.77 -9.78
CA ASN A 14 -4.41 0.34 -8.40
C ASN A 14 -3.10 0.04 -7.70
N CYS A 15 -2.97 0.59 -6.50
CA CYS A 15 -1.95 0.18 -5.55
C CYS A 15 -2.58 -0.87 -4.63
N TYR A 16 -1.90 -1.98 -4.42
CA TYR A 16 -2.35 -3.00 -3.48
C TYR A 16 -1.45 -3.03 -2.28
N ILE A 17 -2.03 -3.09 -1.10
CA ILE A 17 -1.29 -3.24 0.15
C ILE A 17 -1.74 -4.55 0.79
N LEU A 18 -0.79 -5.47 0.95
CA LEU A 18 -1.03 -6.79 1.54
C LEU A 18 -0.47 -6.76 2.96
N ALA A 19 -1.33 -6.86 3.95
CA ALA A 19 -0.92 -6.71 5.34
C ALA A 19 -1.22 -7.96 6.16
N CYS A 20 -0.27 -8.34 7.00
CA CYS A 20 -0.48 -9.38 8.00
C CYS A 20 -1.17 -8.76 9.21
N GLU A 21 -2.33 -9.30 9.57
CA GLU A 21 -3.12 -8.75 10.68
C GLU A 21 -2.43 -8.91 12.04
N ASP A 22 -1.64 -9.97 12.20
CA ASP A 22 -0.97 -10.24 13.47
C ASP A 22 0.28 -9.39 13.68
N THR A 23 1.15 -9.32 12.66
CA THR A 23 2.44 -8.63 12.76
C THR A 23 2.39 -7.19 12.29
N LYS A 24 1.34 -6.82 11.55
CA LYS A 24 1.18 -5.51 10.90
C LYS A 24 2.21 -5.24 9.80
N LYS A 25 2.97 -6.24 9.41
CA LYS A 25 3.91 -6.10 8.28
C LYS A 25 3.14 -6.07 6.98
N ALA A 26 3.56 -5.20 6.07
CA ALA A 26 2.85 -4.98 4.83
C ALA A 26 3.78 -4.92 3.62
N VAL A 27 3.26 -5.39 2.49
CA VAL A 27 3.90 -5.27 1.18
C VAL A 27 3.07 -4.32 0.34
N ILE A 28 3.72 -3.34 -0.27
CA ILE A 28 3.06 -2.34 -1.11
C ILE A 28 3.38 -2.66 -2.56
N VAL A 29 2.35 -2.79 -3.39
CA VAL A 29 2.48 -3.12 -4.80
C VAL A 29 1.98 -1.95 -5.64
N ASP A 30 2.84 -1.43 -6.51
CA ASP A 30 2.56 -0.34 -7.46
C ASP A 30 2.00 0.92 -6.82
N PRO A 31 2.74 1.57 -5.91
CA PRO A 31 2.25 2.78 -5.25
C PRO A 31 2.13 4.00 -6.17
N GLY A 32 2.79 3.99 -7.33
CA GLY A 32 2.75 5.13 -8.25
C GLY A 32 3.31 6.40 -7.63
N ASP A 33 2.69 7.53 -7.98
CA ASP A 33 3.12 8.85 -7.49
C ASP A 33 2.34 9.31 -6.25
N GLU A 34 1.53 8.45 -5.66
CA GLU A 34 0.63 8.80 -4.56
C GLU A 34 1.23 8.44 -3.19
N GLY A 35 2.52 8.71 -3.02
CA GLY A 35 3.22 8.44 -1.76
C GLY A 35 2.49 8.96 -0.52
N PRO A 36 2.09 10.24 -0.49
CA PRO A 36 1.38 10.77 0.69
C PRO A 36 0.08 10.05 1.02
N LYS A 37 -0.67 9.63 0.00
CA LYS A 37 -1.93 8.90 0.19
C LYS A 37 -1.67 7.52 0.80
N ILE A 38 -0.65 6.83 0.31
CA ILE A 38 -0.25 5.52 0.82
C ILE A 38 0.30 5.64 2.24
N ASP A 39 1.12 6.65 2.50
CA ASP A 39 1.66 6.91 3.84
C ASP A 39 0.55 7.16 4.86
N SER A 40 -0.47 7.91 4.48
CA SER A 40 -1.61 8.18 5.36
C SER A 40 -2.34 6.90 5.74
N LEU A 41 -2.56 6.01 4.77
CA LEU A 41 -3.22 4.74 5.02
C LEU A 41 -2.36 3.86 5.95
N ILE A 42 -1.07 3.79 5.69
CA ILE A 42 -0.13 3.00 6.49
C ILE A 42 -0.14 3.48 7.94
N LYS A 43 -0.10 4.80 8.16
CA LYS A 43 -0.12 5.36 9.50
C LYS A 43 -1.47 5.13 10.19
N ASN A 44 -2.57 5.34 9.48
CA ASN A 44 -3.90 5.18 10.05
C ASN A 44 -4.17 3.74 10.45
N GLU A 45 -3.65 2.77 9.69
CA GLU A 45 -3.87 1.35 9.97
C GLU A 45 -2.76 0.74 10.83
N GLY A 46 -1.75 1.51 11.19
CA GLY A 46 -0.65 1.03 12.03
C GLY A 46 0.19 -0.04 11.37
N LEU A 47 0.40 0.07 10.06
CA LEU A 47 1.15 -0.94 9.31
C LEU A 47 2.65 -0.65 9.30
N ASP A 48 3.44 -1.71 9.14
CA ASP A 48 4.88 -1.65 8.99
C ASP A 48 5.26 -2.07 7.56
N PRO A 49 5.55 -1.13 6.66
CA PRO A 49 5.88 -1.49 5.28
C PRO A 49 7.28 -2.10 5.22
N ILE A 50 7.37 -3.34 4.77
CA ILE A 50 8.64 -4.07 4.71
C ILE A 50 9.16 -4.22 3.28
N LEU A 51 8.32 -4.01 2.28
CA LEU A 51 8.70 -4.21 0.88
C LEU A 51 7.80 -3.39 -0.03
N VAL A 52 8.40 -2.79 -1.05
CA VAL A 52 7.67 -2.12 -2.13
C VAL A 52 8.01 -2.83 -3.43
N VAL A 53 6.98 -3.26 -4.16
CA VAL A 53 7.14 -3.95 -5.43
C VAL A 53 6.52 -3.11 -6.54
N ASN A 54 7.29 -2.88 -7.60
CA ASN A 54 6.80 -2.19 -8.79
C ASN A 54 6.74 -3.20 -9.95
N THR A 55 5.56 -3.34 -10.53
CA THR A 55 5.35 -4.28 -11.63
C THR A 55 5.45 -3.63 -13.01
N HIS A 56 5.61 -2.31 -13.05
CA HIS A 56 5.73 -1.53 -14.28
C HIS A 56 7.12 -0.96 -14.48
#